data_0439e05e584686190445fbb10312be01
#
_entry.id   0439e05e584686190445fbb10312be01
#
_cell.length_a   1.000
_cell.length_b   1.000
_cell.length_c   1.000
_cell.angle_alpha   90.00
_cell.angle_beta   90.00
_cell.angle_gamma   90.00
#
_symmetry.space_group_name_H-M   'P 1'
#
loop_
_entity.id
_entity.type
_entity.pdbx_description
1 polymer ?
#
loop_
_entity_poly.entity_id
_entity_poly.type
_entity_poly.pdbx_seq_one_letter_code
_entity_poly.pdbx_strand_id
1 'polypeptide(L)'
;MDTNECSLCRPGGFALTRQMFQFAGIEIPEAGAAETESTDPTVPLRVIDIGCGTGGTMRWLSEHFPVWQISGLDKNPDVHEPGWIETGCAEKLPYPDQTADIILMECSCSKTAEPAAALREVYRVLKPEGWLLMSDMYARKKELFLDGMLGRLESAKTIRDRLAEAGFVLAKMQDVSGTLAEWIGQ
;
A
#
# COMPACT_ATOMS: atom_id res chain seq x y z
N MET A 1 11.78 10.95 16.54
CA MET A 1 11.74 9.48 16.29
C MET A 1 12.39 9.24 14.96
N ASP A 2 13.38 8.38 14.91
CA ASP A 2 14.20 8.21 13.71
C ASP A 2 13.37 7.69 12.54
N THR A 3 13.38 8.42 11.43
CA THR A 3 12.81 8.06 10.13
C THR A 3 13.38 6.76 9.55
N ASN A 4 14.34 6.15 10.23
CA ASN A 4 15.07 4.95 9.83
C ASN A 4 14.39 3.62 10.23
N GLU A 5 13.45 3.62 11.19
CA GLU A 5 12.84 2.36 11.67
C GLU A 5 11.96 1.67 10.63
N CYS A 6 11.34 2.40 9.71
CA CYS A 6 10.46 1.79 8.70
C CYS A 6 11.22 1.25 7.47
N SER A 7 12.46 1.68 7.23
CA SER A 7 13.29 1.12 6.15
C SER A 7 13.67 -0.34 6.40
N LEU A 8 13.64 -0.79 7.67
CA LEU A 8 13.92 -2.17 8.08
C LEU A 8 12.71 -3.10 7.93
N CYS A 9 11.50 -2.57 7.86
CA CYS A 9 10.27 -3.38 7.85
C CYS A 9 9.89 -3.94 6.48
N ARG A 10 10.34 -3.30 5.39
CA ARG A 10 10.04 -3.72 4.02
C ARG A 10 11.04 -3.15 3.01
N PRO A 11 11.22 -3.80 1.85
CA PRO A 11 12.08 -3.30 0.78
C PRO A 11 11.65 -1.89 0.32
N GLY A 12 12.60 -0.97 0.21
CA GLY A 12 12.40 0.37 -0.30
C GLY A 12 11.84 1.40 0.69
N GLY A 13 11.32 0.97 1.82
CA GLY A 13 10.84 1.88 2.86
C GLY A 13 9.96 3.01 2.31
N PHE A 14 10.05 4.20 2.90
CA PHE A 14 9.28 5.37 2.46
C PHE A 14 9.66 5.92 1.07
N ALA A 15 10.88 5.64 0.58
CA ALA A 15 11.26 6.04 -0.77
C ALA A 15 10.40 5.37 -1.83
N LEU A 16 10.08 4.08 -1.65
CA LEU A 16 9.18 3.36 -2.53
C LEU A 16 7.74 3.86 -2.40
N THR A 17 7.28 4.14 -1.18
CA THR A 17 5.96 4.76 -0.96
C THR A 17 5.85 6.09 -1.71
N ARG A 18 6.83 6.98 -1.55
CA ARG A 18 6.88 8.26 -2.26
C ARG A 18 6.80 8.08 -3.77
N GLN A 19 7.56 7.13 -4.33
CA GLN A 19 7.53 6.83 -5.76
C GLN A 19 6.15 6.35 -6.23
N MET A 20 5.44 5.55 -5.43
CA MET A 20 4.08 5.11 -5.77
C MET A 20 3.09 6.30 -5.81
N PHE A 21 3.19 7.23 -4.86
CA PHE A 21 2.35 8.43 -4.87
C PHE A 21 2.64 9.32 -6.08
N GLN A 22 3.91 9.47 -6.47
CA GLN A 22 4.28 10.20 -7.70
C GLN A 22 3.66 9.60 -8.96
N PHE A 23 3.45 8.28 -9.00
CA PHE A 23 2.76 7.63 -10.12
C PHE A 23 1.28 8.01 -10.21
N ALA A 24 0.67 8.37 -9.09
CA ALA A 24 -0.70 8.91 -9.03
C ALA A 24 -0.73 10.45 -9.20
N GLY A 25 0.40 11.08 -9.51
CA GLY A 25 0.49 12.54 -9.64
C GLY A 25 0.47 13.28 -8.30
N ILE A 26 0.72 12.57 -7.19
CA ILE A 26 0.73 13.13 -5.84
C ILE A 26 2.18 13.28 -5.38
N GLU A 27 2.63 14.52 -5.22
CA GLU A 27 3.93 14.84 -4.66
C GLU A 27 3.87 14.82 -3.13
N ILE A 28 4.74 14.02 -2.50
CA ILE A 28 4.93 14.07 -1.05
C ILE A 28 6.09 15.00 -0.77
N PRO A 29 5.86 16.15 -0.10
CA PRO A 29 6.92 17.12 0.18
C PRO A 29 8.08 16.47 0.97
N GLU A 30 9.29 17.00 0.80
CA GLU A 30 10.38 16.68 1.73
C GLU A 30 10.06 17.28 3.10
N ALA A 31 10.47 16.60 4.18
CA ALA A 31 10.26 17.09 5.54
C ALA A 31 10.87 18.50 5.70
N GLY A 32 10.03 19.50 5.94
CA GLY A 32 10.43 20.90 6.05
C GLY A 32 10.53 21.68 4.74
N ALA A 33 10.13 21.09 3.60
CA ALA A 33 10.01 21.82 2.34
C ALA A 33 8.74 22.69 2.33
N ALA A 34 8.85 23.91 1.82
CA ALA A 34 7.69 24.74 1.51
C ALA A 34 6.83 24.05 0.44
N GLU A 35 5.52 24.28 0.53
CA GLU A 35 4.46 23.68 -0.31
C GLU A 35 4.87 23.51 -1.77
N THR A 36 4.72 22.29 -2.31
CA THR A 36 4.91 22.01 -3.73
C THR A 36 3.60 22.22 -4.49
N GLU A 37 3.67 22.81 -5.69
CA GLU A 37 2.50 23.25 -6.50
C GLU A 37 1.60 22.09 -7.01
N SER A 38 1.97 20.81 -6.82
CA SER A 38 1.34 19.69 -7.54
C SER A 38 0.18 19.00 -6.81
N THR A 39 0.06 19.18 -5.50
CA THR A 39 -1.10 18.71 -4.73
C THR A 39 -1.46 19.77 -3.70
N ASP A 40 -2.69 20.26 -3.71
CA ASP A 40 -3.17 21.15 -2.66
C ASP A 40 -3.20 20.37 -1.34
N PRO A 41 -2.24 20.62 -0.40
CA PRO A 41 -2.17 19.89 0.85
C PRO A 41 -3.39 20.14 1.76
N THR A 42 -4.25 21.08 1.39
CA THR A 42 -5.47 21.41 2.12
C THR A 42 -6.67 20.55 1.70
N VAL A 43 -6.58 19.80 0.58
CA VAL A 43 -7.64 18.88 0.16
C VAL A 43 -7.58 17.59 0.99
N PRO A 44 -8.59 17.30 1.82
CA PRO A 44 -8.60 16.10 2.64
C PRO A 44 -8.84 14.88 1.77
N LEU A 45 -7.84 14.02 1.64
CA LEU A 45 -7.98 12.69 1.04
C LEU A 45 -8.21 11.64 2.12
N ARG A 46 -9.00 10.63 1.80
CA ARG A 46 -9.13 9.44 2.63
C ARG A 46 -8.19 8.34 2.12
N VAL A 47 -7.21 8.00 2.92
CA VAL A 47 -6.19 6.97 2.64
C VAL A 47 -6.40 5.79 3.57
N ILE A 48 -6.41 4.58 3.00
CA ILE A 48 -6.51 3.34 3.77
C ILE A 48 -5.30 2.46 3.45
N ASP A 49 -4.57 2.04 4.47
CA ASP A 49 -3.42 1.15 4.36
C ASP A 49 -3.83 -0.28 4.76
N ILE A 50 -3.85 -1.21 3.80
CA ILE A 50 -4.28 -2.60 4.01
C ILE A 50 -3.07 -3.51 4.19
N GLY A 51 -3.00 -4.16 5.35
CA GLY A 51 -1.83 -4.86 5.82
C GLY A 51 -0.79 -3.89 6.37
N CYS A 52 -1.27 -2.86 7.07
CA CYS A 52 -0.48 -1.72 7.55
C CYS A 52 0.55 -2.08 8.63
N GLY A 53 0.53 -3.31 9.17
CA GLY A 53 1.38 -3.69 10.29
C GLY A 53 1.21 -2.70 11.45
N THR A 54 2.31 -2.21 12.00
CA THR A 54 2.30 -1.26 13.12
C THR A 54 1.99 0.18 12.71
N GLY A 55 1.58 0.45 11.47
CA GLY A 55 1.15 1.77 11.00
C GLY A 55 2.28 2.75 10.69
N GLY A 56 3.49 2.27 10.40
CA GLY A 56 4.63 3.14 10.10
C GLY A 56 4.38 4.07 8.92
N THR A 57 3.85 3.55 7.80
CA THR A 57 3.50 4.35 6.61
C THR A 57 2.41 5.38 6.94
N MET A 58 1.42 4.99 7.71
CA MET A 58 0.32 5.87 8.11
C MET A 58 0.81 7.06 8.94
N ARG A 59 1.70 6.82 9.94
CA ARG A 59 2.29 7.89 10.74
C ARG A 59 3.11 8.83 9.87
N TRP A 60 3.95 8.27 9.02
CA TRP A 60 4.77 9.06 8.10
C TRP A 60 3.91 9.92 7.16
N LEU A 61 2.83 9.38 6.59
CA LEU A 61 1.91 10.16 5.77
C LEU A 61 1.19 11.26 6.58
N SER A 62 0.78 10.99 7.81
CA SER A 62 0.09 11.98 8.65
C SER A 62 0.98 13.17 9.03
N GLU A 63 2.28 12.97 9.11
CA GLU A 63 3.26 14.03 9.32
C GLU A 63 3.41 14.95 8.10
N HIS A 64 3.20 14.41 6.89
CA HIS A 64 3.30 15.17 5.64
C HIS A 64 1.96 15.77 5.20
N PHE A 65 0.87 15.12 5.55
CA PHE A 65 -0.49 15.50 5.16
C PHE A 65 -1.45 15.49 6.36
N PRO A 66 -1.35 16.50 7.26
CA PRO A 66 -2.11 16.51 8.52
C PRO A 66 -3.62 16.62 8.33
N VAL A 67 -4.09 17.02 7.15
CA VAL A 67 -5.54 17.12 6.83
C VAL A 67 -6.11 15.83 6.25
N TRP A 68 -5.28 14.87 5.87
CA TRP A 68 -5.74 13.59 5.32
C TRP A 68 -6.35 12.70 6.40
N GLN A 69 -7.39 11.98 6.03
CA GLN A 69 -8.00 10.96 6.88
C GLN A 69 -7.31 9.62 6.60
N ILE A 70 -6.38 9.24 7.45
CA ILE A 70 -5.57 8.04 7.29
C ILE A 70 -6.01 6.99 8.30
N SER A 71 -6.27 5.78 7.83
CA SER A 71 -6.60 4.62 8.66
C SER A 71 -5.94 3.37 8.10
N GLY A 72 -5.79 2.35 8.93
CA GLY A 72 -5.19 1.08 8.53
C GLY A 72 -6.04 -0.11 8.93
N LEU A 73 -5.77 -1.23 8.24
CA LEU A 73 -6.32 -2.53 8.58
C LEU A 73 -5.21 -3.56 8.55
N ASP A 74 -5.12 -4.37 9.59
CA ASP A 74 -4.24 -5.53 9.62
C ASP A 74 -4.95 -6.74 10.20
N LYS A 75 -4.56 -7.94 9.77
CA LYS A 75 -5.12 -9.19 10.29
C LYS A 75 -4.57 -9.56 11.68
N ASN A 76 -3.43 -8.99 12.06
CA ASN A 76 -2.80 -9.27 13.33
C ASN A 76 -3.45 -8.41 14.44
N PRO A 77 -4.13 -9.03 15.42
CA PRO A 77 -4.77 -8.29 16.51
C PRO A 77 -3.77 -7.53 17.39
N ASP A 78 -2.50 -7.94 17.41
CA ASP A 78 -1.47 -7.31 18.24
C ASP A 78 -1.05 -5.91 17.73
N VAL A 79 -1.42 -5.54 16.51
CA VAL A 79 -1.17 -4.20 15.96
C VAL A 79 -2.39 -3.28 16.03
N HIS A 80 -3.48 -3.74 16.65
CA HIS A 80 -4.70 -2.94 16.78
C HIS A 80 -4.45 -1.65 17.57
N GLU A 81 -4.83 -0.53 16.98
CA GLU A 81 -4.76 0.81 17.60
C GLU A 81 -6.09 1.52 17.32
N PRO A 82 -6.99 1.63 18.34
CA PRO A 82 -8.32 2.18 18.13
C PRO A 82 -8.31 3.56 17.49
N GLY A 83 -9.11 3.73 16.42
CA GLY A 83 -9.18 4.96 15.65
C GLY A 83 -8.10 5.11 14.57
N TRP A 84 -7.11 4.23 14.54
CA TRP A 84 -6.04 4.21 13.55
C TRP A 84 -5.95 2.89 12.79
N ILE A 85 -5.85 1.78 13.52
CA ILE A 85 -5.68 0.44 12.95
C ILE A 85 -6.82 -0.45 13.44
N GLU A 86 -7.56 -1.00 12.48
CA GLU A 86 -8.60 -1.99 12.76
C GLU A 86 -8.07 -3.40 12.49
N THR A 87 -8.51 -4.36 13.30
CA THR A 87 -8.22 -5.77 13.03
C THR A 87 -9.20 -6.32 12.02
N GLY A 88 -8.71 -6.87 10.91
CA GLY A 88 -9.55 -7.42 9.86
C GLY A 88 -8.79 -8.06 8.70
N CYS A 89 -9.53 -8.60 7.75
CA CYS A 89 -8.98 -9.24 6.56
C CYS A 89 -9.24 -8.38 5.31
N ALA A 90 -8.28 -8.38 4.39
CA ALA A 90 -8.41 -7.68 3.12
C ALA A 90 -9.56 -8.22 2.24
N GLU A 91 -9.93 -9.48 2.42
CA GLU A 91 -11.01 -10.16 1.71
C GLU A 91 -12.42 -9.72 2.14
N LYS A 92 -12.52 -8.96 3.23
CA LYS A 92 -13.78 -8.40 3.74
C LYS A 92 -13.48 -7.11 4.50
N LEU A 93 -13.42 -6.01 3.77
CA LEU A 93 -13.10 -4.71 4.34
C LEU A 93 -14.29 -4.10 5.10
N PRO A 94 -14.08 -3.57 6.31
CA PRO A 94 -15.15 -2.97 7.13
C PRO A 94 -15.53 -1.56 6.67
N TYR A 95 -15.17 -1.19 5.45
CA TYR A 95 -15.43 0.14 4.89
C TYR A 95 -16.59 0.11 3.89
N PRO A 96 -17.42 1.17 3.84
CA PRO A 96 -18.45 1.31 2.82
C PRO A 96 -17.87 1.42 1.40
N ASP A 97 -18.74 1.19 0.40
CA ASP A 97 -18.38 1.37 -1.00
C ASP A 97 -17.96 2.82 -1.28
N GLN A 98 -16.99 3.00 -2.17
CA GLN A 98 -16.60 4.30 -2.72
C GLN A 98 -16.26 5.35 -1.64
N THR A 99 -15.50 4.94 -0.61
CA THR A 99 -15.13 5.84 0.49
C THR A 99 -13.68 6.28 0.48
N ALA A 100 -12.77 5.51 -0.12
CA ALA A 100 -11.35 5.82 -0.14
C ALA A 100 -10.94 6.52 -1.45
N ASP A 101 -10.13 7.54 -1.33
CA ASP A 101 -9.46 8.17 -2.48
C ASP A 101 -8.22 7.37 -2.88
N ILE A 102 -7.51 6.84 -1.89
CA ILE A 102 -6.29 6.04 -2.09
C ILE A 102 -6.35 4.82 -1.16
N ILE A 103 -6.00 3.66 -1.71
CA ILE A 103 -5.71 2.47 -0.92
C ILE A 103 -4.26 2.06 -1.16
N LEU A 104 -3.54 1.82 -0.06
CA LEU A 104 -2.18 1.27 -0.07
C LEU A 104 -2.23 -0.22 0.20
N MET A 105 -1.38 -0.98 -0.51
CA MET A 105 -1.07 -2.38 -0.23
C MET A 105 0.42 -2.60 -0.42
N GLU A 106 1.20 -2.48 0.66
CA GLU A 106 2.65 -2.58 0.60
C GLU A 106 3.12 -3.92 1.18
N CYS A 107 3.61 -4.81 0.33
CA CYS A 107 3.99 -6.19 0.69
C CYS A 107 2.89 -6.96 1.42
N SER A 108 1.64 -6.74 1.08
CA SER A 108 0.48 -7.31 1.79
C SER A 108 -0.44 -8.15 0.90
N CYS A 109 -0.60 -7.83 -0.38
CA CYS A 109 -1.49 -8.57 -1.28
C CYS A 109 -1.07 -10.04 -1.43
N SER A 110 0.23 -10.30 -1.59
CA SER A 110 0.80 -11.66 -1.67
C SER A 110 0.54 -12.52 -0.44
N LYS A 111 0.24 -11.89 0.70
CA LYS A 111 -0.01 -12.56 1.99
C LYS A 111 -1.49 -12.78 2.29
N THR A 112 -2.39 -12.29 1.46
CA THR A 112 -3.82 -12.55 1.62
C THR A 112 -4.14 -14.01 1.28
N ALA A 113 -5.14 -14.59 1.93
CA ALA A 113 -5.56 -15.95 1.65
C ALA A 113 -6.15 -16.07 0.24
N GLU A 114 -7.00 -15.10 -0.13
CA GLU A 114 -7.70 -15.01 -1.41
C GLU A 114 -7.45 -13.66 -2.09
N PRO A 115 -6.31 -13.46 -2.80
CA PRO A 115 -5.96 -12.18 -3.40
C PRO A 115 -7.01 -11.61 -4.35
N ALA A 116 -7.73 -12.48 -5.09
CA ALA A 116 -8.80 -12.04 -5.96
C ALA A 116 -9.99 -11.46 -5.18
N ALA A 117 -10.32 -12.02 -4.02
CA ALA A 117 -11.37 -11.48 -3.15
C ALA A 117 -10.92 -10.15 -2.52
N ALA A 118 -9.69 -10.08 -2.05
CA ALA A 118 -9.11 -8.87 -1.49
C ALA A 118 -9.13 -7.71 -2.51
N LEU A 119 -8.70 -7.95 -3.75
CA LEU A 119 -8.70 -6.92 -4.79
C LEU A 119 -10.12 -6.47 -5.19
N ARG A 120 -11.12 -7.36 -5.17
CA ARG A 120 -12.53 -6.96 -5.38
C ARG A 120 -13.04 -6.06 -4.25
N GLU A 121 -12.69 -6.35 -3.00
CA GLU A 121 -13.03 -5.49 -1.87
C GLU A 121 -12.34 -4.13 -1.95
N VAL A 122 -11.05 -4.12 -2.31
CA VAL A 122 -10.30 -2.87 -2.55
C VAL A 122 -10.97 -2.04 -3.64
N TYR A 123 -11.35 -2.67 -4.75
CA TYR A 123 -12.06 -1.99 -5.85
C TYR A 123 -13.42 -1.43 -5.41
N ARG A 124 -14.17 -2.18 -4.59
CA ARG A 124 -15.47 -1.74 -4.02
C ARG A 124 -15.33 -0.50 -3.15
N VAL A 125 -14.28 -0.47 -2.32
CA VAL A 125 -14.06 0.60 -1.34
C VAL A 125 -13.47 1.86 -1.98
N LEU A 126 -12.72 1.74 -3.07
CA LEU A 126 -12.20 2.90 -3.80
C LEU A 126 -13.30 3.70 -4.46
N LYS A 127 -13.20 5.01 -4.37
CA LYS A 127 -14.04 5.94 -5.16
C LYS A 127 -13.79 5.75 -6.66
N PRO A 128 -14.73 6.14 -7.54
CA PRO A 128 -14.42 6.34 -8.95
C PRO A 128 -13.18 7.23 -9.09
N GLU A 129 -12.26 6.85 -9.97
CA GLU A 129 -10.96 7.52 -10.18
C GLU A 129 -9.99 7.46 -8.97
N GLY A 130 -10.33 6.71 -7.92
CA GLY A 130 -9.43 6.45 -6.79
C GLY A 130 -8.24 5.57 -7.19
N TRP A 131 -7.18 5.62 -6.42
CA TRP A 131 -5.92 4.92 -6.70
C TRP A 131 -5.67 3.74 -5.78
N LEU A 132 -5.40 2.58 -6.36
CA LEU A 132 -4.69 1.50 -5.67
C LEU A 132 -3.18 1.68 -5.90
N LEU A 133 -2.43 1.94 -4.85
CA LEU A 133 -0.98 1.99 -4.85
C LEU A 133 -0.46 0.70 -4.20
N MET A 134 0.15 -0.17 -5.00
CA MET A 134 0.56 -1.49 -4.56
C MET A 134 2.04 -1.74 -4.84
N SER A 135 2.77 -2.22 -3.85
CA SER A 135 4.10 -2.81 -4.02
C SER A 135 4.09 -4.23 -3.46
N ASP A 136 4.65 -5.17 -4.20
CA ASP A 136 4.73 -6.55 -3.74
C ASP A 136 5.86 -7.32 -4.42
N MET A 137 6.17 -8.48 -3.89
CA MET A 137 7.15 -9.37 -4.49
C MET A 137 6.52 -10.20 -5.59
N TYR A 138 7.27 -10.49 -6.64
CA TYR A 138 6.79 -11.29 -7.75
C TYR A 138 7.82 -12.34 -8.20
N ALA A 139 7.34 -13.40 -8.84
CA ALA A 139 8.16 -14.45 -9.40
C ALA A 139 8.65 -14.09 -10.82
N ARG A 140 9.96 -14.07 -11.04
CA ARG A 140 10.54 -13.88 -12.39
C ARG A 140 10.57 -15.15 -13.25
N LYS A 141 10.46 -16.33 -12.64
CA LYS A 141 10.52 -17.62 -13.33
C LYS A 141 9.31 -18.47 -12.99
N LYS A 142 9.36 -19.22 -11.89
CA LYS A 142 8.29 -20.12 -11.44
C LYS A 142 7.55 -19.49 -10.28
N GLU A 143 6.23 -19.50 -10.35
CA GLU A 143 5.37 -19.10 -9.25
C GLU A 143 5.55 -20.06 -8.08
N LEU A 144 5.60 -19.50 -6.88
CA LEU A 144 5.84 -20.23 -5.64
C LEU A 144 4.84 -19.77 -4.59
N PHE A 145 4.46 -20.70 -3.75
CA PHE A 145 3.76 -20.42 -2.51
C PHE A 145 4.68 -20.72 -1.35
N LEU A 146 4.99 -19.71 -0.57
CA LEU A 146 5.93 -19.80 0.56
C LEU A 146 5.17 -19.43 1.84
N ASP A 147 5.38 -20.21 2.89
CA ASP A 147 4.84 -19.88 4.20
C ASP A 147 5.54 -18.68 4.82
N GLY A 148 4.80 -17.91 5.62
CA GLY A 148 5.33 -16.80 6.38
C GLY A 148 5.43 -15.47 5.62
N MET A 149 6.57 -14.78 5.75
CA MET A 149 6.73 -13.39 5.35
C MET A 149 6.67 -13.16 3.82
N LEU A 150 7.04 -14.15 3.02
CA LEU A 150 7.11 -14.01 1.55
C LEU A 150 5.77 -14.26 0.86
N GLY A 151 4.88 -15.07 1.46
CA GLY A 151 3.57 -15.34 0.92
C GLY A 151 3.58 -15.98 -0.47
N ARG A 152 2.71 -15.52 -1.33
CA ARG A 152 2.51 -16.01 -2.69
C ARG A 152 3.35 -15.19 -3.68
N LEU A 153 4.33 -15.83 -4.34
CA LEU A 153 5.12 -15.21 -5.39
C LEU A 153 4.53 -15.60 -6.76
N GLU A 154 3.72 -14.73 -7.30
CA GLU A 154 3.08 -14.90 -8.60
C GLU A 154 3.84 -14.15 -9.70
N SER A 155 3.64 -14.55 -10.95
CA SER A 155 4.24 -13.82 -12.08
C SER A 155 3.61 -12.42 -12.23
N ALA A 156 4.38 -11.50 -12.81
CA ALA A 156 3.87 -10.17 -13.14
C ALA A 156 2.62 -10.24 -14.07
N LYS A 157 2.52 -11.30 -14.89
CA LYS A 157 1.33 -11.54 -15.72
C LYS A 157 0.12 -11.90 -14.86
N THR A 158 0.27 -12.87 -13.95
CA THR A 158 -0.81 -13.31 -13.05
C THR A 158 -1.34 -12.15 -12.19
N ILE A 159 -0.43 -11.31 -11.66
CA ILE A 159 -0.81 -10.13 -10.89
C ILE A 159 -1.62 -9.15 -11.76
N ARG A 160 -1.18 -8.85 -12.99
CA ARG A 160 -1.91 -7.96 -13.90
C ARG A 160 -3.29 -8.50 -14.29
N ASP A 161 -3.36 -9.78 -14.61
CA ASP A 161 -4.64 -10.41 -14.99
C ASP A 161 -5.64 -10.32 -13.83
N ARG A 162 -5.19 -10.57 -12.60
CA ARG A 162 -6.03 -10.48 -11.40
C ARG A 162 -6.50 -9.05 -11.11
N LEU A 163 -5.64 -8.05 -11.29
CA LEU A 163 -6.03 -6.65 -11.18
C LEU A 163 -7.11 -6.30 -12.20
N ALA A 164 -6.94 -6.71 -13.45
CA ALA A 164 -7.93 -6.49 -14.52
C ALA A 164 -9.26 -7.21 -14.22
N GLU A 165 -9.23 -8.46 -13.74
CA GLU A 165 -10.42 -9.22 -13.33
C GLU A 165 -11.17 -8.57 -12.16
N ALA A 166 -10.46 -7.87 -11.27
CA ALA A 166 -11.06 -7.11 -10.19
C ALA A 166 -11.63 -5.75 -10.63
N GLY A 167 -11.41 -5.33 -11.90
CA GLY A 167 -11.92 -4.09 -12.47
C GLY A 167 -10.90 -2.95 -12.57
N PHE A 168 -9.65 -3.16 -12.15
CA PHE A 168 -8.62 -2.13 -12.22
C PHE A 168 -8.07 -1.92 -13.63
N VAL A 169 -7.81 -0.66 -13.95
CA VAL A 169 -7.01 -0.27 -15.11
C VAL A 169 -5.58 0.01 -14.64
N LEU A 170 -4.63 -0.77 -15.12
CA LEU A 170 -3.23 -0.61 -14.75
C LEU A 170 -2.64 0.65 -15.40
N ALA A 171 -2.42 1.69 -14.63
CA ALA A 171 -1.82 2.93 -15.11
C ALA A 171 -0.29 2.82 -15.24
N LYS A 172 0.38 2.21 -14.27
CA LYS A 172 1.84 2.04 -14.28
C LYS A 172 2.26 0.79 -13.50
N MET A 173 3.31 0.13 -13.98
CA MET A 173 3.98 -0.96 -13.29
C MET A 173 5.49 -0.84 -13.50
N GLN A 174 6.27 -0.98 -12.44
CA GLN A 174 7.72 -0.87 -12.48
C GLN A 174 8.37 -2.01 -11.70
N ASP A 175 9.44 -2.59 -12.26
CA ASP A 175 10.30 -3.54 -11.55
C ASP A 175 11.31 -2.77 -10.70
N VAL A 176 11.20 -2.91 -9.38
CA VAL A 176 12.09 -2.30 -8.39
C VAL A 176 12.91 -3.36 -7.64
N SER A 177 13.23 -4.47 -8.29
CA SER A 177 13.95 -5.60 -7.67
C SER A 177 15.33 -5.24 -7.12
N GLY A 178 15.95 -4.15 -7.58
CA GLY A 178 17.18 -3.59 -6.99
C GLY A 178 17.00 -3.25 -5.52
N THR A 179 15.88 -2.64 -5.17
CA THR A 179 15.51 -2.28 -3.79
C THR A 179 15.43 -3.49 -2.87
N LEU A 180 14.89 -4.61 -3.36
CA LEU A 180 14.84 -5.86 -2.60
C LEU A 180 16.25 -6.42 -2.36
N ALA A 181 17.13 -6.39 -3.36
CA ALA A 181 18.49 -6.86 -3.24
C ALA A 181 19.29 -6.03 -2.23
N GLU A 182 19.13 -4.72 -2.22
CA GLU A 182 19.74 -3.82 -1.24
C GLU A 182 19.24 -4.13 0.20
N TRP A 183 17.94 -4.36 0.35
CA TRP A 183 17.33 -4.67 1.64
C TRP A 183 17.78 -6.01 2.23
N ILE A 184 17.97 -7.05 1.40
CA ILE A 184 18.48 -8.36 1.85
C ILE A 184 19.98 -8.30 2.19
N GLY A 185 20.72 -7.38 1.58
CA GLY A 185 22.16 -7.20 1.78
C GLY A 185 22.56 -6.41 3.04
N GLN A 186 21.59 -5.87 3.78
CA GLN A 186 21.79 -5.16 5.06
C GLN A 186 21.78 -6.14 6.22
#